data_4f14a8989ac3c28f09169535b4c332a1
#
_entry.id   4f14a8989ac3c28f09169535b4c332a1
#
_cell.length_a   1.000
_cell.length_b   1.000
_cell.length_c   1.000
_cell.angle_alpha   90.00
_cell.angle_beta   90.00
_cell.angle_gamma   90.00
#
_symmetry.space_group_name_H-M   'P 1'
#
loop_
_entity.id
_entity.type
_entity.pdbx_description
1 polymer ?
#
loop_
_entity_poly.entity_id
_entity_poly.type
_entity_poly.pdbx_seq_one_letter_code
_entity_poly.pdbx_strand_id
1 'polypeptide(L)'
;QDMRTALLDLYRELDAYQDARPALDAVYKAGLPAAVLSNGNQQMLNHAFAAAGLTDRLDSLLSVEDVGVFKPDPRVYQLGCDRYQVRAEEILFVSSNGWDAAAAGLFGFKTIWENRAGMPVERLPSHPDFIAPSLDFISEHLSTGSASTRS
;
A
#
# COMPACT_ATOMS: atom_id res chain seq x y z
N GLN A 1 27.17 12.91 -14.25
CA GLN A 1 26.08 11.97 -13.95
C GLN A 1 24.78 12.62 -14.44
N ASP A 2 23.98 11.93 -15.28
CA ASP A 2 22.71 12.48 -15.76
C ASP A 2 21.74 12.66 -14.58
N MET A 3 21.06 13.81 -14.55
CA MET A 3 20.09 14.15 -13.48
C MET A 3 19.04 13.03 -13.29
N ARG A 4 18.63 12.36 -14.37
CA ARG A 4 17.73 11.21 -14.34
C ARG A 4 18.32 10.04 -13.54
N THR A 5 19.59 9.73 -13.76
CA THR A 5 20.29 8.65 -13.04
C THR A 5 20.42 9.01 -11.57
N ALA A 6 20.77 10.26 -11.24
CA ALA A 6 20.88 10.73 -9.87
C ALA A 6 19.53 10.65 -9.12
N LEU A 7 18.42 11.03 -9.76
CA LEU A 7 17.07 10.93 -9.19
C LEU A 7 16.65 9.46 -8.98
N LEU A 8 16.98 8.56 -9.89
CA LEU A 8 16.72 7.13 -9.74
C LEU A 8 17.56 6.51 -8.63
N ASP A 9 18.80 6.98 -8.44
CA ASP A 9 19.66 6.51 -7.35
C ASP A 9 19.12 6.96 -5.99
N LEU A 10 18.60 8.19 -5.86
CA LEU A 10 17.91 8.65 -4.65
C LEU A 10 16.69 7.78 -4.28
N TYR A 11 15.97 7.28 -5.28
CA TYR A 11 14.85 6.35 -5.04
C TYR A 11 15.29 5.00 -4.46
N ARG A 12 16.55 4.63 -4.64
CA ARG A 12 17.15 3.39 -4.12
C ARG A 12 17.66 3.52 -2.68
N GLU A 13 17.78 4.75 -2.17
CA GLU A 13 18.32 5.07 -0.85
C GLU A 13 17.23 5.57 0.12
N LEU A 14 15.94 5.44 -0.24
CA LEU A 14 14.83 5.86 0.62
C LEU A 14 14.72 4.93 1.83
N ASP A 15 14.82 5.52 3.02
CA ASP A 15 14.50 4.83 4.26
C ASP A 15 12.97 4.60 4.38
N ALA A 16 12.59 3.47 4.93
CA ALA A 16 11.20 3.24 5.30
C ALA A 16 10.81 4.14 6.48
N TYR A 17 9.53 4.56 6.52
CA TYR A 17 8.98 5.17 7.71
C TYR A 17 9.07 4.22 8.91
N GLN A 18 9.28 4.77 10.10
CA GLN A 18 9.48 3.98 11.32
C GLN A 18 8.29 3.08 11.68
N ASP A 19 7.08 3.45 11.29
CA ASP A 19 5.84 2.71 11.50
C ASP A 19 5.56 1.63 10.42
N ALA A 20 6.34 1.61 9.32
CA ALA A 20 6.13 0.65 8.24
C ALA A 20 6.38 -0.81 8.68
N ARG A 21 7.51 -1.06 9.34
CA ARG A 21 7.85 -2.40 9.83
C ARG A 21 6.89 -2.89 10.91
N PRO A 22 6.55 -2.10 11.96
CA PRO A 22 5.54 -2.48 12.95
C PRO A 22 4.18 -2.80 12.34
N ALA A 23 3.71 -2.02 11.36
CA ALA A 23 2.44 -2.27 10.68
C ALA A 23 2.44 -3.61 9.92
N LEU A 24 3.50 -3.88 9.15
CA LEU A 24 3.66 -5.15 8.42
C LEU A 24 3.81 -6.34 9.39
N ASP A 25 4.51 -6.17 10.51
CA ASP A 25 4.61 -7.21 11.54
C ASP A 25 3.25 -7.53 12.18
N ALA A 26 2.38 -6.52 12.36
CA ALA A 26 1.02 -6.73 12.85
C ALA A 26 0.17 -7.51 11.85
N VAL A 27 0.25 -7.17 10.55
CA VAL A 27 -0.42 -7.90 9.46
C VAL A 27 0.04 -9.35 9.41
N TYR A 28 1.35 -9.58 9.45
CA TYR A 28 1.95 -10.91 9.46
C TYR A 28 1.50 -11.76 10.65
N LYS A 29 1.50 -11.19 11.87
CA LYS A 29 1.03 -11.86 13.09
C LYS A 29 -0.46 -12.19 13.04
N ALA A 30 -1.25 -11.40 12.34
CA ALA A 30 -2.66 -11.67 12.09
C ALA A 30 -2.90 -12.78 11.04
N GLY A 31 -1.84 -13.31 10.42
CA GLY A 31 -1.94 -14.33 9.37
C GLY A 31 -2.50 -13.80 8.05
N LEU A 32 -2.43 -12.49 7.82
CA LEU A 32 -2.93 -11.84 6.63
C LEU A 32 -1.79 -11.63 5.61
N PRO A 33 -2.04 -11.85 4.31
CA PRO A 33 -1.08 -11.53 3.27
C PRO A 33 -0.95 -10.02 3.09
N ALA A 34 0.26 -9.57 2.71
CA ALA A 34 0.55 -8.18 2.39
C ALA A 34 1.25 -8.05 1.03
N ALA A 35 0.81 -7.11 0.22
CA ALA A 35 1.42 -6.80 -1.06
C ALA A 35 1.62 -5.30 -1.25
N VAL A 36 2.56 -4.96 -2.10
CA VAL A 36 2.70 -3.61 -2.65
C VAL A 36 2.10 -3.59 -4.06
N LEU A 37 1.32 -2.56 -4.36
CA LEU A 37 0.80 -2.27 -5.69
C LEU A 37 1.28 -0.88 -6.12
N SER A 38 2.12 -0.80 -7.15
CA SER A 38 2.86 0.43 -7.46
C SER A 38 2.94 0.74 -8.95
N ASN A 39 3.01 2.04 -9.25
CA ASN A 39 3.38 2.55 -10.59
C ASN A 39 4.88 2.41 -10.90
N GLY A 40 5.69 1.98 -9.93
CA GLY A 40 7.10 1.66 -10.14
C GLY A 40 7.30 0.36 -10.92
N ASN A 41 8.44 0.24 -11.61
CA ASN A 41 8.79 -1.01 -12.28
C ASN A 41 9.27 -2.06 -11.28
N GLN A 42 9.25 -3.33 -11.67
CA GLN A 42 9.57 -4.46 -10.80
C GLN A 42 10.97 -4.35 -10.19
N GLN A 43 11.96 -3.90 -10.98
CA GLN A 43 13.33 -3.76 -10.50
C GLN A 43 13.45 -2.67 -9.41
N MET A 44 12.75 -1.54 -9.58
CA MET A 44 12.73 -0.45 -8.58
C MET A 44 12.08 -0.93 -7.28
N LEU A 45 10.96 -1.66 -7.37
CA LEU A 45 10.28 -2.19 -6.20
C LEU A 45 11.16 -3.18 -5.45
N ASN A 46 11.76 -4.13 -6.13
CA ASN A 46 12.66 -5.11 -5.52
C ASN A 46 13.82 -4.43 -4.77
N HIS A 47 14.43 -3.40 -5.38
CA HIS A 47 15.51 -2.65 -4.75
C HIS A 47 15.07 -1.86 -3.53
N ALA A 48 13.98 -1.10 -3.66
CA ALA A 48 13.48 -0.24 -2.57
C ALA A 48 13.10 -1.06 -1.34
N PHE A 49 12.35 -2.14 -1.53
CA PHE A 49 11.89 -2.97 -0.41
C PHE A 49 13.00 -3.84 0.20
N ALA A 50 14.00 -4.25 -0.58
CA ALA A 50 15.20 -4.90 -0.07
C ALA A 50 16.05 -3.93 0.77
N ALA A 51 16.28 -2.71 0.28
CA ALA A 51 17.01 -1.67 1.00
C ALA A 51 16.30 -1.28 2.32
N ALA A 52 14.97 -1.19 2.31
CA ALA A 52 14.15 -0.94 3.49
C ALA A 52 14.06 -2.11 4.48
N GLY A 53 14.56 -3.31 4.11
CA GLY A 53 14.48 -4.52 4.95
C GLY A 53 13.05 -5.00 5.19
N LEU A 54 12.14 -4.81 4.23
CA LEU A 54 10.71 -5.12 4.36
C LEU A 54 10.25 -6.34 3.54
N THR A 55 11.12 -6.92 2.71
CA THR A 55 10.77 -8.02 1.79
C THR A 55 10.30 -9.28 2.51
N ASP A 56 10.77 -9.54 3.71
CA ASP A 56 10.39 -10.71 4.52
C ASP A 56 8.98 -10.62 5.14
N ARG A 57 8.27 -9.51 4.91
CA ARG A 57 6.90 -9.25 5.36
C ARG A 57 5.90 -9.04 4.22
N LEU A 58 6.37 -9.19 2.98
CA LEU A 58 5.57 -8.99 1.79
C LEU A 58 5.44 -10.28 0.99
N ASP A 59 4.22 -10.63 0.63
CA ASP A 59 3.93 -11.79 -0.22
C ASP A 59 4.14 -11.49 -1.70
N SER A 60 3.96 -10.22 -2.09
CA SER A 60 4.06 -9.81 -3.49
C SER A 60 4.41 -8.33 -3.66
N LEU A 61 5.17 -8.06 -4.70
CA LEU A 61 5.39 -6.73 -5.25
C LEU A 61 4.76 -6.68 -6.63
N LEU A 62 3.61 -6.00 -6.75
CA LEU A 62 2.81 -5.92 -7.97
C LEU A 62 3.14 -4.62 -8.70
N SER A 63 3.68 -4.75 -9.91
CA SER A 63 4.05 -3.63 -10.78
C SER A 63 3.01 -3.40 -11.86
N VAL A 64 2.82 -2.15 -12.24
CA VAL A 64 2.01 -1.77 -13.42
C VAL A 64 2.58 -2.31 -14.74
N GLU A 65 3.83 -2.78 -14.76
CA GLU A 65 4.42 -3.42 -15.93
C GLU A 65 3.63 -4.65 -16.38
N ASP A 66 2.99 -5.37 -15.43
CA ASP A 66 2.19 -6.56 -15.72
C ASP A 66 0.94 -6.27 -16.57
N VAL A 67 0.45 -5.03 -16.53
CA VAL A 67 -0.76 -4.62 -17.27
C VAL A 67 -0.51 -3.50 -18.28
N GLY A 68 0.67 -2.90 -18.29
CA GLY A 68 1.09 -1.88 -19.25
C GLY A 68 0.33 -0.55 -19.14
N VAL A 69 -0.31 -0.27 -18.02
CA VAL A 69 -1.02 0.97 -17.72
C VAL A 69 -0.73 1.41 -16.29
N PHE A 70 -1.00 2.68 -15.97
CA PHE A 70 -0.73 3.26 -14.66
C PHE A 70 -2.01 3.48 -13.86
N LYS A 71 -1.90 3.53 -12.54
CA LYS A 71 -2.98 4.06 -11.69
C LYS A 71 -3.38 5.47 -12.18
N PRO A 72 -4.65 5.79 -12.20
CA PRO A 72 -5.76 5.09 -11.56
C PRO A 72 -6.55 4.12 -12.47
N ASP A 73 -5.96 3.57 -13.52
CA ASP A 73 -6.64 2.58 -14.38
C ASP A 73 -7.08 1.36 -13.55
N PRO A 74 -8.35 0.91 -13.63
CA PRO A 74 -8.87 -0.19 -12.83
C PRO A 74 -8.14 -1.51 -13.03
N ARG A 75 -7.49 -1.72 -14.19
CA ARG A 75 -6.68 -2.93 -14.45
C ARG A 75 -5.50 -3.07 -13.49
N VAL A 76 -5.00 -1.96 -12.97
CA VAL A 76 -3.92 -1.98 -11.97
C VAL A 76 -4.44 -2.52 -10.64
N TYR A 77 -5.61 -2.07 -10.18
CA TYR A 77 -6.20 -2.56 -8.92
C TYR A 77 -6.64 -4.02 -9.04
N GLN A 78 -7.06 -4.45 -10.23
CA GLN A 78 -7.42 -5.85 -10.50
C GLN A 78 -6.26 -6.82 -10.22
N LEU A 79 -5.00 -6.40 -10.38
CA LEU A 79 -3.83 -7.23 -10.03
C LEU A 79 -3.87 -7.76 -8.60
N GLY A 80 -4.37 -6.97 -7.65
CA GLY A 80 -4.53 -7.41 -6.26
C GLY A 80 -5.56 -8.52 -6.12
N CYS A 81 -6.72 -8.37 -6.75
CA CYS A 81 -7.78 -9.38 -6.76
C CYS A 81 -7.30 -10.68 -7.41
N ASP A 82 -6.63 -10.58 -8.56
CA ASP A 82 -6.14 -11.74 -9.31
C ASP A 82 -5.02 -12.47 -8.55
N ARG A 83 -4.14 -11.71 -7.89
CA ARG A 83 -3.02 -12.30 -7.12
C ARG A 83 -3.50 -13.17 -5.96
N TYR A 84 -4.54 -12.72 -5.25
CA TYR A 84 -5.02 -13.38 -4.03
C TYR A 84 -6.33 -14.15 -4.26
N GLN A 85 -6.91 -14.10 -5.46
CA GLN A 85 -8.19 -14.75 -5.80
C GLN A 85 -9.31 -14.33 -4.84
N VAL A 86 -9.38 -13.04 -4.55
CA VAL A 86 -10.39 -12.42 -3.66
C VAL A 86 -11.17 -11.34 -4.38
N ARG A 87 -12.34 -10.99 -3.83
CA ARG A 87 -13.14 -9.87 -4.32
C ARG A 87 -12.55 -8.55 -3.87
N ALA A 88 -12.84 -7.48 -4.59
CA ALA A 88 -12.31 -6.15 -4.28
C ALA A 88 -12.60 -5.70 -2.84
N GLU A 89 -13.81 -5.93 -2.35
CA GLU A 89 -14.25 -5.58 -0.99
C GLU A 89 -13.52 -6.32 0.14
N GLU A 90 -12.76 -7.36 -0.18
CA GLU A 90 -11.95 -8.14 0.76
C GLU A 90 -10.52 -7.62 0.87
N ILE A 91 -10.15 -6.61 0.07
CA ILE A 91 -8.84 -5.97 0.08
C ILE A 91 -8.92 -4.64 0.85
N LEU A 92 -8.04 -4.49 1.85
CA LEU A 92 -7.73 -3.20 2.46
C LEU A 92 -6.55 -2.58 1.72
N PHE A 93 -6.80 -1.43 1.11
CA PHE A 93 -5.80 -0.68 0.36
C PHE A 93 -5.37 0.57 1.13
N VAL A 94 -4.09 0.73 1.34
CA VAL A 94 -3.50 1.86 2.06
C VAL A 94 -2.61 2.65 1.12
N SER A 95 -2.85 3.94 0.98
CA SER A 95 -2.04 4.83 0.15
C SER A 95 -1.80 6.17 0.85
N SER A 96 -0.60 6.71 0.68
CA SER A 96 -0.26 8.09 1.11
C SER A 96 -0.78 9.14 0.12
N ASN A 97 -1.26 8.73 -1.05
CA ASN A 97 -1.85 9.60 -2.05
C ASN A 97 -3.38 9.56 -1.96
N GLY A 98 -4.02 10.69 -1.64
CA GLY A 98 -5.49 10.78 -1.52
C GLY A 98 -6.21 10.37 -2.79
N TRP A 99 -5.69 10.78 -3.96
CA TRP A 99 -6.26 10.41 -5.27
C TRP A 99 -6.21 8.89 -5.52
N ASP A 100 -5.15 8.20 -5.07
CA ASP A 100 -4.96 6.76 -5.26
C ASP A 100 -5.92 5.98 -4.33
N ALA A 101 -6.04 6.40 -3.07
CA ALA A 101 -7.01 5.83 -2.14
C ALA A 101 -8.46 6.01 -2.64
N ALA A 102 -8.80 7.19 -3.17
CA ALA A 102 -10.11 7.46 -3.76
C ALA A 102 -10.39 6.59 -5.00
N ALA A 103 -9.42 6.45 -5.90
CA ALA A 103 -9.55 5.62 -7.10
C ALA A 103 -9.67 4.13 -6.75
N ALA A 104 -8.92 3.64 -5.77
CA ALA A 104 -9.03 2.28 -5.26
C ALA A 104 -10.41 2.02 -4.63
N GLY A 105 -10.97 3.01 -3.93
CA GLY A 105 -12.34 2.95 -3.39
C GLY A 105 -13.40 2.87 -4.49
N LEU A 106 -13.26 3.63 -5.57
CA LEU A 106 -14.13 3.53 -6.75
C LEU A 106 -14.06 2.16 -7.43
N PHE A 107 -12.88 1.54 -7.41
CA PHE A 107 -12.70 0.17 -7.91
C PHE A 107 -13.42 -0.87 -7.02
N GLY A 108 -13.59 -0.58 -5.72
CA GLY A 108 -14.30 -1.43 -4.77
C GLY A 108 -13.49 -1.91 -3.57
N PHE A 109 -12.23 -1.46 -3.43
CA PHE A 109 -11.43 -1.75 -2.25
C PHE A 109 -11.96 -1.02 -1.00
N LYS A 110 -11.68 -1.56 0.17
CA LYS A 110 -11.69 -0.80 1.43
C LYS A 110 -10.44 0.03 1.50
N THR A 111 -10.55 1.32 1.84
CA THR A 111 -9.44 2.25 1.64
C THR A 111 -9.08 3.05 2.88
N ILE A 112 -7.79 3.23 3.09
CA ILE A 112 -7.22 4.16 4.05
C ILE A 112 -6.30 5.13 3.30
N TRP A 113 -6.57 6.42 3.46
CA TRP A 113 -5.60 7.45 3.09
C TRP A 113 -4.68 7.74 4.27
N GLU A 114 -3.43 7.33 4.16
CA GLU A 114 -2.39 7.69 5.14
C GLU A 114 -1.92 9.12 4.87
N ASN A 115 -2.53 10.06 5.57
CA ASN A 115 -2.33 11.51 5.40
C ASN A 115 -1.36 12.06 6.44
N ARG A 116 -0.10 11.62 6.38
CA ARG A 116 0.98 12.00 7.29
C ARG A 116 1.27 13.49 7.30
N ALA A 117 1.14 14.13 6.16
CA ALA A 117 1.41 15.56 5.98
C ALA A 117 0.22 16.47 6.37
N GLY A 118 -0.92 15.92 6.77
CA GLY A 118 -2.13 16.70 7.09
C GLY A 118 -2.67 17.49 5.90
N MET A 119 -2.53 16.96 4.67
CA MET A 119 -3.02 17.61 3.46
C MET A 119 -4.54 17.74 3.47
N PRO A 120 -5.10 18.82 2.90
CA PRO A 120 -6.53 18.97 2.80
C PRO A 120 -7.15 17.88 1.93
N VAL A 121 -8.39 17.51 2.27
CA VAL A 121 -9.15 16.53 1.48
C VAL A 121 -9.46 17.13 0.10
N GLU A 122 -9.03 16.46 -0.95
CA GLU A 122 -9.29 16.86 -2.33
C GLU A 122 -10.76 16.61 -2.71
N ARG A 123 -11.26 17.40 -3.67
CA ARG A 123 -12.60 17.21 -4.26
C ARG A 123 -12.51 16.13 -5.35
N LEU A 124 -12.62 14.89 -4.96
CA LEU A 124 -12.56 13.72 -5.84
C LEU A 124 -13.94 13.05 -5.96
N PRO A 125 -14.17 12.26 -7.02
CA PRO A 125 -15.45 11.53 -7.22
C PRO A 125 -15.77 10.54 -6.10
N SER A 126 -14.78 10.13 -5.34
CA SER A 126 -14.90 9.25 -4.16
C SER A 126 -14.00 9.75 -3.04
N HIS A 127 -14.29 9.28 -1.83
CA HIS A 127 -13.47 9.54 -0.65
C HIS A 127 -12.95 8.21 -0.10
N PRO A 128 -11.75 8.19 0.54
CA PRO A 128 -11.29 7.01 1.27
C PRO A 128 -12.27 6.68 2.43
N ASP A 129 -12.39 5.41 2.79
CA ASP A 129 -13.22 4.98 3.91
C ASP A 129 -12.69 5.54 5.25
N PHE A 130 -11.35 5.65 5.37
CA PHE A 130 -10.69 6.19 6.54
C PHE A 130 -9.52 7.11 6.15
N ILE A 131 -9.21 8.05 7.03
CA ILE A 131 -8.01 8.90 6.96
C ILE A 131 -7.23 8.69 8.24
N ALA A 132 -5.97 8.30 8.11
CA ALA A 132 -5.07 8.05 9.23
C ALA A 132 -3.80 8.91 9.12
N PRO A 133 -3.21 9.40 10.22
CA PRO A 133 -1.99 10.20 10.18
C PRO A 133 -0.72 9.35 10.05
N SER A 134 -0.80 8.04 10.26
CA SER A 134 0.33 7.10 10.24
C SER A 134 -0.15 5.66 9.98
N LEU A 135 0.79 4.74 9.78
CA LEU A 135 0.51 3.31 9.66
C LEU A 135 0.23 2.63 11.02
N ASP A 136 0.40 3.34 12.14
CA ASP A 136 0.08 2.81 13.49
C ASP A 136 -1.38 2.36 13.61
N PHE A 137 -2.27 3.01 12.86
CA PHE A 137 -3.68 2.62 12.74
C PHE A 137 -3.86 1.12 12.44
N ILE A 138 -3.02 0.54 11.58
CA ILE A 138 -3.08 -0.88 11.23
C ILE A 138 -2.74 -1.74 12.45
N SER A 139 -1.66 -1.39 13.15
CA SER A 139 -1.20 -2.12 14.34
C SER A 139 -2.24 -2.08 15.46
N GLU A 140 -2.86 -0.94 15.69
CA GLU A 140 -3.88 -0.73 16.71
C GLU A 140 -5.14 -1.57 16.43
N HIS A 141 -5.63 -1.55 15.19
CA HIS A 141 -6.87 -2.26 14.82
C HIS A 141 -6.69 -3.78 14.82
N LEU A 142 -5.57 -4.29 14.33
CA LEU A 142 -5.30 -5.72 14.34
C LEU A 142 -5.03 -6.26 15.74
N SER A 143 -4.46 -5.44 16.64
CA SER A 143 -4.23 -5.83 18.04
C SER A 143 -5.53 -5.94 18.84
N THR A 144 -6.54 -5.08 18.56
CA THR A 144 -7.83 -5.09 19.25
C THR A 144 -8.76 -6.20 18.77
N GLY A 145 -8.64 -6.64 17.51
CA GLY A 145 -9.46 -7.72 16.93
C GLY A 145 -9.17 -9.11 17.52
N SER A 146 -7.98 -9.34 18.09
CA SER A 146 -7.61 -10.64 18.68
C SER A 146 -8.22 -10.86 20.08
N ALA A 147 -8.81 -9.85 20.70
CA ALA A 147 -9.41 -9.94 22.04
C ALA A 147 -10.90 -10.35 22.03
N SER A 148 -11.58 -10.35 20.87
CA SER A 148 -13.04 -10.55 20.77
C SER A 148 -13.48 -11.97 20.35
N THR A 149 -12.58 -12.94 20.23
CA THR A 149 -12.95 -14.31 19.81
C THR A 149 -12.68 -15.37 20.90
N ARG A 150 -12.94 -15.00 22.17
CA ARG A 150 -13.02 -15.97 23.27
C ARG A 150 -14.27 -15.69 24.11
N SER A 151 -15.37 -16.19 23.66
CA SER A 151 -16.54 -16.48 24.50
C SER A 151 -17.31 -17.64 23.89
#